data_a5e02ece646c9ece6393054d75ec73ff
#
_entry.id   a5e02ece646c9ece6393054d75ec73ff
#
_cell.length_a   1.000
_cell.length_b   1.000
_cell.length_c   1.000
_cell.angle_alpha   90.00
_cell.angle_beta   90.00
_cell.angle_gamma   90.00
#
_symmetry.space_group_name_H-M   'P 1'
#
loop_
_entity.id
_entity.type
_entity.pdbx_description
1 polymer ?
#
loop_
_entity_poly.entity_id
_entity_poly.type
_entity_poly.pdbx_seq_one_letter_code
_entity_poly.pdbx_strand_id
1 'polypeptide(L)' 'MAKFDGIIEKRLLTVTEKDDEITLVFDDNRFLFVSLKDGKLHSESVPE' A
#
# COMPACT_ATOMS: atom_id res chain seq x y z
N MET A 1 -13.87 6.68 8.34
CA MET A 1 -12.63 5.98 8.62
C MET A 1 -11.53 6.43 7.70
N ALA A 2 -10.31 6.47 8.20
CA ALA A 2 -9.19 6.83 7.35
C ALA A 2 -8.87 5.68 6.40
N LYS A 3 -8.37 6.03 5.23
CA LYS A 3 -8.05 5.09 4.17
C LYS A 3 -7.10 3.99 4.61
N PHE A 4 -6.19 4.32 5.51
CA PHE A 4 -5.13 3.39 5.91
C PHE A 4 -5.36 2.73 7.26
N ASP A 5 -6.54 2.88 7.84
CA ASP A 5 -6.82 2.29 9.15
C ASP A 5 -6.57 0.79 9.18
N GLY A 6 -6.83 0.12 8.07
CA GLY A 6 -6.67 -1.32 8.02
C GLY A 6 -5.23 -1.80 8.04
N ILE A 7 -4.27 -0.92 7.77
CA ILE A 7 -2.86 -1.29 7.72
C ILE A 7 -2.04 -0.66 8.83
N ILE A 8 -2.63 0.28 9.57
CA ILE A 8 -1.92 0.90 10.69
C ILE A 8 -1.65 -0.17 11.74
N GLU A 9 -0.42 -0.20 12.23
CA GLU A 9 0.05 -1.16 13.24
C GLU A 9 0.12 -2.60 12.74
N LYS A 10 -0.05 -2.82 11.46
CA LYS A 10 0.16 -4.15 10.88
C LYS A 10 1.65 -4.34 10.60
N ARG A 11 2.09 -5.60 10.63
CA ARG A 11 3.48 -5.91 10.36
C ARG A 11 3.72 -5.95 8.85
N LEU A 12 4.77 -5.30 8.42
CA LEU A 12 5.18 -5.33 7.02
C LEU A 12 5.90 -6.66 6.75
N LEU A 13 5.42 -7.39 5.76
CA LEU A 13 5.99 -8.70 5.41
C LEU A 13 6.89 -8.61 4.19
N THR A 14 6.48 -7.87 3.18
CA THR A 14 7.19 -7.84 1.90
C THR A 14 7.01 -6.49 1.23
N VAL A 15 8.04 -6.06 0.53
CA VAL A 15 7.99 -4.83 -0.27
C VAL A 15 8.46 -5.16 -1.67
N THR A 16 7.69 -4.74 -2.66
CA THR A 16 8.06 -4.89 -4.06
C THR A 16 8.05 -3.52 -4.70
N GLU A 17 9.10 -3.20 -5.42
CA GLU A 17 9.25 -1.88 -6.04
C GLU A 17 9.41 -2.02 -7.55
N LYS A 18 8.72 -1.18 -8.28
CA LYS A 18 8.85 -1.04 -9.73
C LYS A 18 9.21 0.41 -10.01
N ASP A 19 9.37 0.75 -11.31
CA ASP A 19 9.82 2.08 -11.70
C ASP A 19 8.97 3.20 -11.09
N ASP A 20 7.67 3.02 -11.09
CA ASP A 20 6.77 4.06 -10.60
C ASP A 20 5.71 3.50 -9.67
N GLU A 21 6.00 2.37 -9.05
CA GLU A 21 5.01 1.70 -8.21
C GLU A 21 5.68 0.93 -7.09
N ILE A 22 5.07 0.99 -5.91
CA ILE A 22 5.52 0.22 -4.77
C ILE A 22 4.34 -0.55 -4.22
N THR A 23 4.56 -1.83 -3.95
CA THR A 23 3.56 -2.68 -3.31
C THR A 23 4.08 -3.13 -1.97
N LEU A 24 3.31 -2.87 -0.92
CA LEU A 24 3.66 -3.30 0.42
C LEU A 24 2.65 -4.35 0.87
N VAL A 25 3.17 -5.47 1.34
CA VAL A 25 2.33 -6.57 1.82
C VAL A 25 2.43 -6.63 3.33
N PHE A 26 1.29 -6.60 3.98
CA PHE A 26 1.22 -6.63 5.45
C PHE A 26 0.61 -7.95 5.90
N ASP A 27 0.72 -8.24 7.18
CA ASP A 27 0.10 -9.43 7.71
C ASP A 27 -1.43 -9.27 7.63
N ASP A 28 -2.16 -10.32 7.93
CA ASP A 28 -3.62 -10.29 7.89
C ASP A 28 -4.15 -10.06 6.48
N ASN A 29 -3.37 -10.44 5.46
CA ASN A 29 -3.76 -10.33 4.04
C ASN A 29 -4.08 -8.90 3.62
N ARG A 30 -3.33 -7.95 4.15
CA ARG A 30 -3.50 -6.54 3.81
C ARG A 30 -2.41 -6.10 2.83
N PHE A 31 -2.79 -5.23 1.90
CA PHE A 31 -1.88 -4.75 0.86
C PHE A 31 -2.01 -3.24 0.74
N LEU A 32 -0.90 -2.59 0.43
CA LEU A 32 -0.92 -1.17 0.10
C LEU A 32 -0.20 -0.99 -1.23
N PHE A 33 -0.88 -0.39 -2.18
CA PHE A 33 -0.32 -0.09 -3.49
C PHE A 33 -0.11 1.40 -3.59
N VAL A 34 1.11 1.81 -3.92
CA VAL A 34 1.45 3.21 -4.11
C VAL A 34 2.02 3.37 -5.49
N SER A 35 1.49 4.28 -6.27
CA SER A 35 1.98 4.49 -7.63
C SER A 35 2.08 5.97 -7.93
N LEU A 36 2.95 6.31 -8.87
CA LEU A 36 3.11 7.67 -9.36
C LEU A 36 2.53 7.73 -10.76
N LYS A 37 1.59 8.64 -10.97
CA LYS A 37 0.90 8.75 -12.24
C LYS A 37 0.67 10.21 -12.55
N ASP A 38 1.11 10.64 -13.73
CA ASP A 38 0.98 12.03 -14.16
C ASP A 38 1.57 13.01 -13.14
N GLY A 39 2.68 12.63 -12.52
CA GLY A 39 3.33 13.46 -11.53
C GLY A 39 2.62 13.52 -10.20
N LYS A 40 1.62 12.68 -10.00
CA LYS A 40 0.85 12.65 -8.76
C LYS A 40 0.94 11.28 -8.10
N LEU A 41 0.94 11.29 -6.80
CA LEU A 41 1.01 10.07 -6.02
C LEU A 41 -0.39 9.50 -5.78
N HIS A 42 -0.55 8.23 -6.11
CA HIS A 42 -1.80 7.52 -5.91
C HIS A 42 -1.55 6.36 -4.95
N SER A 43 -2.48 6.13 -4.05
CA SER A 43 -2.34 5.03 -3.11
C SER A 43 -3.69 4.33 -2.93
N GLU A 44 -3.60 3.04 -2.65
CA GLU A 44 -4.79 2.22 -2.46
C GLU A 44 -4.47 1.13 -1.45
N SER A 45 -5.32 0.98 -0.44
CA SER A 45 -5.16 -0.10 0.52
C SER A 45 -6.27 -1.12 0.31
N VAL A 46 -5.91 -2.39 0.41
CA VAL A 46 -6.81 -3.51 0.14
C VAL A 46 -6.64 -4.55 1.24
N PRO A 47 -7.70 -5.09 1.78
CA PRO A 47 -9.08 -4.63 1.65
C PRO A 47 -9.31 -3.33 2.41
N GLU A 48 -10.26 -2.59 1.98
CA GLU A 48 -10.57 -1.31 2.63
C GLU A 48 -11.25 -1.48 3.97
#